data_a8f2d0e0fd6a39132469c0e7679f6a39
#
_entry.id   a8f2d0e0fd6a39132469c0e7679f6a39
#
_cell.length_a   1.000
_cell.length_b   1.000
_cell.length_c   1.000
_cell.angle_alpha   90.00
_cell.angle_beta   90.00
_cell.angle_gamma   90.00
#
_symmetry.space_group_name_H-M   'P 1'
#
loop_
_entity.id
_entity.type
_entity.pdbx_description
1 polymer ?
#
loop_
_entity_poly.entity_id
_entity_poly.type
_entity_poly.pdbx_seq_one_letter_code
_entity_poly.pdbx_strand_id
1 'polypeptide(L)'
;MLKTALAAALLTAGPAFATGNIVVDGSFETGVVEPAGTYGYYAGLPGWTLANGPSIEVRNALVGTAEDGANFVELDSQANSGMSQVLGTVAGQTYSLSFYYSNRSLDTSYNSVFAGGIVPVDSQGLSYDVGAGAVVVGAQPANTTSDNAWVHYTTTFTATGPTTLTFEAVGTSDSWGSSLDNIEVSAVPEPAPFALMGAGLVLLAGLARRRNGQR
;
A
#
# COMPACT_ATOMS: atom_id res chain seq x y z
N MET A 1 39.45 50.48 4.74
CA MET A 1 38.26 49.94 5.38
C MET A 1 37.53 49.04 4.38
N LEU A 2 37.76 47.74 4.50
CA LEU A 2 37.16 46.74 3.55
C LEU A 2 35.87 46.24 4.20
N LYS A 3 34.71 46.56 3.61
CA LYS A 3 33.41 46.09 4.07
C LYS A 3 33.20 44.67 3.51
N THR A 4 33.31 43.68 4.41
CA THR A 4 32.95 42.28 4.09
C THR A 4 31.45 42.16 4.10
N ALA A 5 30.84 41.98 2.94
CA ALA A 5 29.43 41.62 2.82
C ALA A 5 29.27 40.12 3.14
N LEU A 6 28.58 39.84 4.22
CA LEU A 6 28.20 38.48 4.61
C LEU A 6 26.93 38.11 3.80
N ALA A 7 27.07 37.30 2.76
CA ALA A 7 25.93 36.74 2.06
C ALA A 7 25.32 35.67 2.94
N ALA A 8 24.14 35.94 3.50
CA ALA A 8 23.32 34.93 4.17
C ALA A 8 22.64 34.06 3.09
N ALA A 9 23.07 32.80 2.95
CA ALA A 9 22.37 31.83 2.17
C ALA A 9 21.08 31.44 2.92
N LEU A 10 19.91 31.83 2.40
CA LEU A 10 18.63 31.32 2.87
C LEU A 10 18.56 29.84 2.50
N LEU A 11 18.69 28.95 3.47
CA LEU A 11 18.27 27.56 3.33
C LEU A 11 16.73 27.55 3.34
N THR A 12 16.11 27.39 2.20
CA THR A 12 14.68 27.04 2.14
C THR A 12 14.57 25.57 2.54
N ALA A 13 13.99 25.30 3.70
CA ALA A 13 13.58 23.95 4.05
C ALA A 13 12.57 23.50 3.00
N GLY A 14 12.84 22.40 2.32
CA GLY A 14 11.87 21.75 1.46
C GLY A 14 10.66 21.28 2.29
N PRO A 15 9.51 21.00 1.65
CA PRO A 15 8.34 20.50 2.36
C PRO A 15 8.71 19.24 3.15
N ALA A 16 8.38 19.22 4.42
CA ALA A 16 8.44 18.00 5.23
C ALA A 16 7.24 17.14 4.80
N PHE A 17 7.51 16.03 4.12
CA PHE A 17 6.46 15.06 3.81
C PHE A 17 6.10 14.28 5.06
N ALA A 18 4.80 14.02 5.25
CA ALA A 18 4.34 13.12 6.29
C ALA A 18 4.92 11.73 6.04
N THR A 19 5.57 11.15 7.05
CA THR A 19 6.12 9.79 6.99
C THR A 19 5.09 8.73 7.40
N GLY A 20 3.84 9.13 7.68
CA GLY A 20 2.74 8.24 8.05
C GLY A 20 2.02 7.63 6.85
N ASN A 21 1.24 6.60 7.11
CA ASN A 21 0.33 6.00 6.14
C ASN A 21 -0.68 7.03 5.65
N ILE A 22 -0.79 7.20 4.33
CA ILE A 22 -1.74 8.12 3.68
C ILE A 22 -2.98 7.39 3.13
N VAL A 23 -3.04 6.06 3.26
CA VAL A 23 -4.23 5.26 2.98
C VAL A 23 -5.22 5.44 4.12
N VAL A 24 -6.47 5.70 3.80
CA VAL A 24 -7.57 5.74 4.75
C VAL A 24 -8.12 4.33 4.88
N ASP A 25 -8.21 3.84 6.11
CA ASP A 25 -8.80 2.52 6.43
C ASP A 25 -8.17 1.37 5.61
N GLY A 26 -6.85 1.25 5.67
CA GLY A 26 -6.10 0.21 4.94
C GLY A 26 -6.27 -1.19 5.52
N SER A 27 -6.70 -1.30 6.78
CA SER A 27 -7.02 -2.56 7.47
C SER A 27 -8.53 -2.81 7.63
N PHE A 28 -9.38 -1.95 7.01
CA PHE A 28 -10.84 -2.15 6.92
C PHE A 28 -11.58 -2.21 8.28
N GLU A 29 -11.03 -1.57 9.29
CA GLU A 29 -11.58 -1.59 10.67
C GLU A 29 -12.59 -0.47 10.92
N THR A 30 -12.74 0.47 9.98
CA THR A 30 -13.56 1.68 10.18
C THR A 30 -14.90 1.58 9.46
N GLY A 31 -15.99 1.91 10.15
CA GLY A 31 -17.32 2.07 9.55
C GLY A 31 -18.04 0.78 9.16
N VAL A 32 -17.40 -0.36 9.23
CA VAL A 32 -17.99 -1.70 9.03
C VAL A 32 -17.71 -2.53 10.27
N VAL A 33 -18.73 -3.16 10.82
CA VAL A 33 -18.62 -4.08 11.95
C VAL A 33 -19.26 -5.39 11.56
N GLU A 34 -18.48 -6.27 10.92
CA GLU A 34 -18.92 -7.63 10.68
C GLU A 34 -18.79 -8.45 11.97
N PRO A 35 -19.83 -9.19 12.37
CA PRO A 35 -19.70 -10.15 13.45
C PRO A 35 -18.67 -11.23 13.10
N ALA A 36 -17.94 -11.72 14.10
CA ALA A 36 -16.98 -12.81 13.89
C ALA A 36 -17.66 -14.04 13.26
N GLY A 37 -17.03 -14.62 12.26
CA GLY A 37 -17.56 -15.74 11.47
C GLY A 37 -18.57 -15.33 10.41
N THR A 38 -18.62 -14.05 10.03
CA THR A 38 -19.52 -13.53 8.97
C THR A 38 -18.78 -12.73 7.90
N TYR A 39 -19.53 -12.36 6.89
CA TYR A 39 -19.09 -11.46 5.82
C TYR A 39 -20.24 -10.57 5.35
N GLY A 40 -19.91 -9.45 4.71
CA GLY A 40 -20.87 -8.55 4.08
C GLY A 40 -20.38 -8.01 2.73
N TYR A 41 -21.33 -7.60 1.90
CA TYR A 41 -21.08 -7.01 0.57
C TYR A 41 -21.33 -5.51 0.59
N TYR A 42 -20.36 -4.73 0.12
CA TYR A 42 -20.37 -3.27 0.19
C TYR A 42 -20.12 -2.64 -1.17
N ALA A 43 -20.84 -1.58 -1.49
CA ALA A 43 -20.61 -0.73 -2.66
C ALA A 43 -19.45 0.26 -2.45
N GLY A 44 -18.91 0.33 -1.23
CA GLY A 44 -17.76 1.16 -0.82
C GLY A 44 -17.55 1.05 0.67
N LEU A 45 -16.33 1.41 1.12
CA LEU A 45 -15.91 1.45 2.52
C LEU A 45 -15.34 2.86 2.81
N PRO A 46 -15.11 3.24 4.07
CA PRO A 46 -14.44 4.49 4.38
C PRO A 46 -13.11 4.62 3.62
N GLY A 47 -13.00 5.65 2.80
CA GLY A 47 -11.85 5.87 1.92
C GLY A 47 -11.84 5.06 0.63
N TRP A 48 -12.56 3.96 0.51
CA TRP A 48 -12.58 3.08 -0.65
C TRP A 48 -13.88 3.14 -1.44
N THR A 49 -13.76 3.20 -2.75
CA THR A 49 -14.87 3.20 -3.70
C THR A 49 -14.83 1.93 -4.54
N LEU A 50 -15.96 1.30 -4.80
CA LEU A 50 -16.04 0.21 -5.76
C LEU A 50 -15.66 0.75 -7.15
N ALA A 51 -14.57 0.24 -7.72
CA ALA A 51 -14.05 0.66 -9.02
C ALA A 51 -14.75 -0.08 -10.17
N ASN A 52 -15.00 -1.37 -9.98
CA ASN A 52 -15.73 -2.23 -10.90
C ASN A 52 -16.29 -3.46 -10.17
N GLY A 53 -17.07 -4.27 -10.88
CA GLY A 53 -17.66 -5.49 -10.32
C GLY A 53 -18.84 -5.23 -9.39
N PRO A 54 -19.37 -6.29 -8.72
CA PRO A 54 -20.58 -6.17 -7.92
C PRO A 54 -20.38 -5.56 -6.54
N SER A 55 -19.30 -5.87 -5.84
CA SER A 55 -19.12 -5.45 -4.44
C SER A 55 -17.68 -5.65 -3.94
N ILE A 56 -17.37 -4.99 -2.83
CA ILE A 56 -16.24 -5.30 -1.95
C ILE A 56 -16.78 -6.23 -0.86
N GLU A 57 -16.20 -7.41 -0.70
CA GLU A 57 -16.58 -8.31 0.38
C GLU A 57 -15.66 -8.11 1.58
N VAL A 58 -16.25 -7.75 2.73
CA VAL A 58 -15.54 -7.67 4.02
C VAL A 58 -15.84 -8.92 4.82
N ARG A 59 -14.80 -9.53 5.37
CA ARG A 59 -14.86 -10.75 6.19
C ARG A 59 -14.31 -10.48 7.58
N ASN A 60 -14.85 -11.19 8.58
CA ASN A 60 -14.34 -11.22 9.94
C ASN A 60 -14.27 -12.67 10.42
N ALA A 61 -13.07 -13.19 10.63
CA ALA A 61 -12.82 -14.56 11.10
C ALA A 61 -13.61 -15.62 10.32
N LEU A 62 -13.80 -15.42 9.03
CA LEU A 62 -14.47 -16.33 8.11
C LEU A 62 -13.51 -16.68 6.96
N VAL A 63 -13.24 -17.98 6.75
CA VAL A 63 -12.29 -18.48 5.74
C VAL A 63 -10.88 -17.89 5.94
N GLY A 64 -10.49 -17.78 7.20
CA GLY A 64 -9.23 -17.22 7.68
C GLY A 64 -9.42 -16.08 8.67
N THR A 65 -8.32 -15.57 9.19
CA THR A 65 -8.26 -14.41 10.09
C THR A 65 -7.54 -13.24 9.44
N ALA A 66 -7.86 -12.00 9.88
CA ALA A 66 -7.22 -10.79 9.42
C ALA A 66 -5.71 -10.79 9.71
N GLU A 67 -4.95 -10.02 8.96
CA GLU A 67 -3.54 -9.73 9.26
C GLU A 67 -3.44 -8.64 10.32
N ASP A 68 -4.25 -7.58 10.16
CA ASP A 68 -4.36 -6.49 11.13
C ASP A 68 -5.82 -6.30 11.54
N GLY A 69 -6.08 -6.25 12.84
CA GLY A 69 -7.41 -6.07 13.38
C GLY A 69 -8.31 -7.31 13.29
N ALA A 70 -9.53 -7.14 12.77
CA ALA A 70 -10.56 -8.18 12.72
C ALA A 70 -11.09 -8.42 11.29
N ASN A 71 -11.05 -7.40 10.43
CA ASN A 71 -11.61 -7.43 9.09
C ASN A 71 -10.50 -7.59 8.03
N PHE A 72 -10.85 -8.18 6.92
CA PHE A 72 -10.07 -8.20 5.69
C PHE A 72 -11.02 -8.26 4.49
N VAL A 73 -10.53 -7.98 3.28
CA VAL A 73 -11.38 -7.96 2.10
C VAL A 73 -11.05 -9.07 1.12
N GLU A 74 -12.06 -9.48 0.34
CA GLU A 74 -11.96 -10.27 -0.87
C GLU A 74 -12.60 -9.51 -2.02
N LEU A 75 -11.95 -9.54 -3.20
CA LEU A 75 -12.41 -8.81 -4.38
C LEU A 75 -13.02 -9.71 -5.48
N ASP A 76 -12.96 -11.04 -5.38
CA ASP A 76 -13.83 -11.95 -6.15
C ASP A 76 -15.06 -12.32 -5.30
N SER A 77 -15.83 -11.32 -4.92
CA SER A 77 -16.95 -11.41 -3.99
C SER A 77 -18.11 -12.30 -4.54
N GLN A 78 -18.89 -11.77 -5.46
CA GLN A 78 -19.89 -12.47 -6.27
C GLN A 78 -19.40 -12.66 -7.71
N ALA A 79 -18.42 -11.91 -8.10
CA ALA A 79 -17.62 -11.95 -9.31
C ALA A 79 -16.39 -11.04 -9.07
N ASN A 80 -15.38 -11.13 -9.95
CA ASN A 80 -14.23 -10.25 -9.91
C ASN A 80 -14.64 -8.78 -9.81
N SER A 81 -14.14 -8.12 -8.79
CA SER A 81 -14.40 -6.72 -8.44
C SER A 81 -13.09 -5.98 -8.24
N GLY A 82 -13.19 -4.66 -8.20
CA GLY A 82 -12.08 -3.79 -7.86
C GLY A 82 -12.51 -2.68 -6.92
N MET A 83 -11.57 -2.20 -6.11
CA MET A 83 -11.75 -1.04 -5.25
C MET A 83 -10.64 -0.02 -5.46
N SER A 84 -10.93 1.25 -5.24
CA SER A 84 -9.96 2.32 -5.43
C SER A 84 -10.05 3.40 -4.36
N GLN A 85 -8.92 4.08 -4.14
CA GLN A 85 -8.80 5.24 -3.27
C GLN A 85 -7.91 6.29 -3.93
N VAL A 86 -8.31 7.57 -3.87
CA VAL A 86 -7.48 8.68 -4.32
C VAL A 86 -6.56 9.12 -3.19
N LEU A 87 -5.26 9.01 -3.40
CA LEU A 87 -4.22 9.39 -2.45
C LEU A 87 -3.71 10.81 -2.74
N GLY A 88 -3.47 11.59 -1.69
CA GLY A 88 -2.90 12.92 -1.76
C GLY A 88 -1.39 12.93 -2.04
N THR A 89 -0.94 12.18 -3.04
CA THR A 89 0.47 12.12 -3.43
C THR A 89 0.92 13.38 -4.19
N VAL A 90 2.21 13.70 -4.12
CA VAL A 90 2.84 14.90 -4.72
C VAL A 90 3.72 14.48 -5.88
N ALA A 91 3.61 15.20 -7.00
CA ALA A 91 4.43 14.95 -8.20
C ALA A 91 5.93 14.99 -7.90
N GLY A 92 6.67 14.01 -8.40
CA GLY A 92 8.11 13.83 -8.23
C GLY A 92 8.51 13.13 -6.92
N GLN A 93 7.60 12.96 -5.96
CA GLN A 93 7.88 12.26 -4.71
C GLN A 93 7.75 10.76 -4.90
N THR A 94 8.70 10.01 -4.31
CA THR A 94 8.64 8.54 -4.24
C THR A 94 7.85 8.10 -3.01
N TYR A 95 7.01 7.09 -3.20
CA TYR A 95 6.20 6.45 -2.16
C TYR A 95 6.48 4.96 -2.11
N SER A 96 6.40 4.39 -0.91
CA SER A 96 6.33 2.94 -0.69
C SER A 96 4.87 2.54 -0.59
N LEU A 97 4.47 1.53 -1.35
CA LEU A 97 3.20 0.81 -1.20
C LEU A 97 3.52 -0.54 -0.58
N SER A 98 2.81 -0.91 0.47
CA SER A 98 2.82 -2.25 1.04
C SER A 98 1.41 -2.73 1.36
N PHE A 99 1.21 -4.03 1.33
CA PHE A 99 -0.04 -4.70 1.70
C PHE A 99 0.22 -6.18 1.96
N TYR A 100 -0.74 -6.84 2.60
CA TYR A 100 -0.72 -8.29 2.80
C TYR A 100 -1.76 -8.95 1.90
N TYR A 101 -1.35 -10.06 1.31
CA TYR A 101 -2.13 -10.84 0.37
C TYR A 101 -2.05 -12.32 0.73
N SER A 102 -3.17 -13.01 0.72
CA SER A 102 -3.24 -14.46 0.97
C SER A 102 -4.16 -15.11 -0.03
N ASN A 103 -3.74 -16.24 -0.59
CA ASN A 103 -4.67 -17.12 -1.25
C ASN A 103 -5.68 -17.67 -0.23
N ARG A 104 -6.90 -17.95 -0.68
CA ARG A 104 -7.98 -18.44 0.17
C ARG A 104 -7.56 -19.64 0.98
N SER A 105 -7.86 -19.65 2.28
CA SER A 105 -7.50 -20.73 3.22
C SER A 105 -8.29 -22.00 2.94
N LEU A 106 -7.75 -23.13 3.40
CA LEU A 106 -8.46 -24.40 3.45
C LEU A 106 -9.58 -24.33 4.49
N ASP A 107 -10.81 -24.23 4.00
CA ASP A 107 -12.00 -24.33 4.84
C ASP A 107 -13.05 -25.19 4.13
N THR A 108 -13.16 -26.46 4.56
CA THR A 108 -14.04 -27.43 3.93
C THR A 108 -15.53 -27.10 4.10
N SER A 109 -15.88 -26.23 5.05
CA SER A 109 -17.25 -25.77 5.25
C SER A 109 -17.72 -24.84 4.15
N TYR A 110 -16.82 -23.95 3.68
CA TYR A 110 -17.07 -22.95 2.67
C TYR A 110 -16.50 -23.32 1.30
N ASN A 111 -15.41 -24.09 1.27
CA ASN A 111 -14.74 -24.49 0.03
C ASN A 111 -15.07 -25.93 -0.40
N SER A 112 -16.19 -26.47 0.05
CA SER A 112 -16.56 -27.88 -0.17
C SER A 112 -16.80 -28.26 -1.64
N VAL A 113 -16.94 -27.27 -2.53
CA VAL A 113 -17.04 -27.49 -3.97
C VAL A 113 -15.72 -27.96 -4.59
N PHE A 114 -14.60 -27.71 -3.93
CA PHE A 114 -13.27 -28.11 -4.36
C PHE A 114 -12.79 -29.34 -3.60
N ALA A 115 -12.03 -30.22 -4.26
CA ALA A 115 -11.48 -31.41 -3.63
C ALA A 115 -10.57 -31.05 -2.44
N GLY A 116 -10.92 -31.52 -1.24
CA GLY A 116 -10.21 -31.20 -0.02
C GLY A 116 -10.42 -29.78 0.51
N GLY A 117 -11.38 -29.03 -0.05
CA GLY A 117 -11.67 -27.65 0.35
C GLY A 117 -10.65 -26.61 -0.13
N ILE A 118 -9.67 -27.00 -0.95
CA ILE A 118 -8.64 -26.10 -1.47
C ILE A 118 -9.13 -25.43 -2.72
N VAL A 119 -9.16 -24.10 -2.74
CA VAL A 119 -9.49 -23.32 -3.94
C VAL A 119 -8.31 -23.35 -4.92
N PRO A 120 -8.53 -23.66 -6.22
CA PRO A 120 -7.48 -23.66 -7.21
C PRO A 120 -6.77 -22.30 -7.34
N VAL A 121 -5.49 -22.32 -7.67
CA VAL A 121 -4.70 -21.07 -7.80
C VAL A 121 -5.14 -20.18 -8.95
N ASP A 122 -5.81 -20.71 -9.96
CA ASP A 122 -6.37 -19.97 -11.09
C ASP A 122 -7.68 -19.24 -10.76
N SER A 123 -8.33 -19.58 -9.63
CA SER A 123 -9.46 -18.81 -9.06
C SER A 123 -8.96 -17.63 -8.23
N GLN A 124 -7.65 -17.52 -8.02
CA GLN A 124 -7.09 -16.57 -7.08
C GLN A 124 -6.08 -15.66 -7.79
N GLY A 125 -6.10 -14.41 -7.45
CA GLY A 125 -5.17 -13.44 -7.98
C GLY A 125 -5.57 -12.02 -7.59
N LEU A 126 -4.58 -11.17 -7.54
CA LEU A 126 -4.71 -9.76 -7.22
C LEU A 126 -3.84 -8.95 -8.17
N SER A 127 -4.35 -7.82 -8.63
CA SER A 127 -3.56 -6.77 -9.25
C SER A 127 -3.70 -5.46 -8.47
N TYR A 128 -2.70 -4.61 -8.60
CA TYR A 128 -2.78 -3.21 -8.14
C TYR A 128 -2.37 -2.27 -9.26
N ASP A 129 -2.87 -1.04 -9.21
CA ASP A 129 -2.46 0.06 -10.09
C ASP A 129 -2.25 1.33 -9.25
N VAL A 130 -1.15 2.05 -9.53
CA VAL A 130 -0.80 3.35 -8.96
C VAL A 130 -0.72 4.43 -10.03
N GLY A 131 -1.47 4.26 -11.13
CA GLY A 131 -1.49 5.18 -12.26
C GLY A 131 -0.42 4.91 -13.32
N ALA A 132 0.26 3.76 -13.25
CA ALA A 132 1.26 3.33 -14.23
C ALA A 132 0.83 2.10 -15.04
N GLY A 133 -0.38 1.63 -14.84
CA GLY A 133 -0.94 0.40 -15.38
C GLY A 133 -0.96 -0.73 -14.35
N ALA A 134 -1.92 -1.62 -14.49
CA ALA A 134 -2.13 -2.72 -13.56
C ALA A 134 -0.94 -3.69 -13.51
N VAL A 135 -0.50 -3.99 -12.30
CA VAL A 135 0.56 -4.96 -12.00
C VAL A 135 -0.07 -6.15 -11.27
N VAL A 136 0.00 -7.33 -11.88
CA VAL A 136 -0.47 -8.55 -11.22
C VAL A 136 0.51 -8.96 -10.14
N VAL A 137 0.03 -9.17 -8.92
CA VAL A 137 0.83 -9.68 -7.81
C VAL A 137 1.24 -11.12 -8.14
N GLY A 138 2.49 -11.48 -7.87
CA GLY A 138 3.04 -12.79 -8.19
C GLY A 138 2.17 -13.93 -7.65
N ALA A 139 1.99 -14.97 -8.46
CA ALA A 139 1.19 -16.13 -8.09
C ALA A 139 1.72 -16.77 -6.80
N GLN A 140 0.82 -17.08 -5.88
CA GLN A 140 1.12 -17.84 -4.67
C GLN A 140 0.66 -19.29 -4.85
N PRO A 141 1.26 -20.26 -4.13
CA PRO A 141 0.75 -21.62 -4.10
C PRO A 141 -0.63 -21.65 -3.45
N ALA A 142 -1.41 -22.70 -3.73
CA ALA A 142 -2.68 -22.92 -3.04
C ALA A 142 -2.44 -22.95 -1.51
N ASN A 143 -3.30 -22.23 -0.77
CA ASN A 143 -3.24 -22.25 0.67
C ASN A 143 -3.81 -23.57 1.19
N THR A 144 -3.01 -24.33 1.92
CA THR A 144 -3.37 -25.63 2.49
C THR A 144 -3.59 -25.58 4.01
N THR A 145 -3.61 -24.39 4.59
CA THR A 145 -3.88 -24.17 6.01
C THR A 145 -5.34 -23.80 6.23
N SER A 146 -5.83 -23.97 7.45
CA SER A 146 -7.19 -23.54 7.84
C SER A 146 -7.30 -22.04 8.11
N ASP A 147 -6.22 -21.30 7.91
CA ASP A 147 -6.13 -19.85 8.12
C ASP A 147 -5.46 -19.17 6.93
N ASN A 148 -5.54 -17.85 6.86
CA ASN A 148 -4.81 -17.08 5.86
C ASN A 148 -3.29 -17.29 6.03
N ALA A 149 -2.62 -17.48 4.92
CA ALA A 149 -1.15 -17.54 4.83
C ALA A 149 -0.64 -16.22 4.24
N TRP A 150 -0.67 -15.19 5.05
CA TRP A 150 -0.36 -13.83 4.63
C TRP A 150 1.06 -13.69 4.10
N VAL A 151 1.19 -13.05 2.94
CA VAL A 151 2.47 -12.67 2.33
C VAL A 151 2.53 -11.17 2.22
N HIS A 152 3.56 -10.57 2.80
CA HIS A 152 3.82 -9.14 2.70
C HIS A 152 4.37 -8.78 1.31
N TYR A 153 3.67 -7.91 0.61
CA TYR A 153 4.12 -7.33 -0.66
C TYR A 153 4.57 -5.89 -0.43
N THR A 154 5.68 -5.52 -1.03
CA THR A 154 6.19 -4.15 -0.96
C THR A 154 6.75 -3.72 -2.30
N THR A 155 6.46 -2.49 -2.71
CA THR A 155 6.99 -1.87 -3.92
C THR A 155 7.14 -0.36 -3.72
N THR A 156 7.77 0.32 -4.67
CA THR A 156 7.85 1.77 -4.68
C THR A 156 7.36 2.33 -6.01
N PHE A 157 6.81 3.53 -5.98
CA PHE A 157 6.42 4.28 -7.17
C PHE A 157 6.75 5.77 -7.01
N THR A 158 6.98 6.47 -8.12
CA THR A 158 7.13 7.92 -8.13
C THR A 158 5.84 8.54 -8.65
N ALA A 159 5.20 9.35 -7.82
CA ALA A 159 3.94 9.97 -8.17
C ALA A 159 4.12 11.08 -9.23
N THR A 160 3.14 11.23 -10.12
CA THR A 160 3.06 12.33 -11.11
C THR A 160 2.07 13.41 -10.70
N GLY A 161 1.39 13.23 -9.56
CA GLY A 161 0.36 14.07 -8.97
C GLY A 161 -0.44 13.25 -7.96
N PRO A 162 -1.68 13.62 -7.60
CA PRO A 162 -2.57 12.73 -6.86
C PRO A 162 -2.68 11.37 -7.55
N THR A 163 -2.54 10.29 -6.80
CA THR A 163 -2.54 8.90 -7.32
C THR A 163 -3.85 8.23 -6.99
N THR A 164 -4.48 7.60 -7.97
CA THR A 164 -5.54 6.63 -7.69
C THR A 164 -4.88 5.27 -7.48
N LEU A 165 -4.96 4.76 -6.25
CA LEU A 165 -4.58 3.39 -5.93
C LEU A 165 -5.79 2.50 -6.19
N THR A 166 -5.63 1.48 -7.01
CA THR A 166 -6.67 0.50 -7.32
C THR A 166 -6.17 -0.91 -7.02
N PHE A 167 -7.03 -1.73 -6.43
CA PHE A 167 -6.85 -3.18 -6.32
C PHE A 167 -7.98 -3.89 -7.04
N GLU A 168 -7.66 -4.96 -7.76
CA GLU A 168 -8.65 -5.76 -8.51
C GLU A 168 -8.37 -7.25 -8.37
N ALA A 169 -9.42 -8.04 -8.22
CA ALA A 169 -9.32 -9.48 -8.38
C ALA A 169 -9.01 -9.81 -9.83
N VAL A 170 -8.09 -10.75 -10.04
CA VAL A 170 -7.78 -11.34 -11.33
C VAL A 170 -7.81 -12.86 -11.20
N GLY A 171 -8.07 -13.56 -12.29
CA GLY A 171 -8.25 -15.01 -12.29
C GLY A 171 -9.66 -15.41 -12.65
N THR A 172 -10.04 -16.63 -12.32
CA THR A 172 -11.40 -17.14 -12.57
C THR A 172 -12.39 -16.43 -11.66
N SER A 173 -13.42 -15.84 -12.24
CA SER A 173 -14.48 -15.17 -11.50
C SER A 173 -15.50 -16.19 -11.03
N ASP A 174 -15.36 -16.70 -9.83
CA ASP A 174 -16.15 -17.81 -9.29
C ASP A 174 -16.55 -17.62 -7.81
N SER A 175 -16.32 -16.44 -7.24
CA SER A 175 -16.58 -16.06 -5.84
C SER A 175 -15.66 -16.75 -4.83
N TRP A 176 -14.45 -17.15 -5.23
CA TRP A 176 -13.49 -17.87 -4.41
C TRP A 176 -12.11 -17.19 -4.40
N GLY A 177 -12.09 -15.90 -4.28
CA GLY A 177 -10.89 -15.07 -4.43
C GLY A 177 -9.92 -15.11 -3.25
N SER A 178 -8.88 -14.31 -3.42
CA SER A 178 -7.82 -14.10 -2.43
C SER A 178 -8.21 -13.03 -1.42
N SER A 179 -7.56 -13.08 -0.26
CA SER A 179 -7.70 -12.10 0.82
C SER A 179 -6.66 -10.99 0.68
N LEU A 180 -7.04 -9.76 1.05
CA LEU A 180 -6.20 -8.56 1.07
C LEU A 180 -6.42 -7.80 2.36
N ASP A 181 -5.33 -7.31 2.97
CA ASP A 181 -5.39 -6.60 4.24
C ASP A 181 -4.17 -5.69 4.45
N ASN A 182 -4.23 -4.81 5.45
CA ASN A 182 -3.18 -3.94 5.96
C ASN A 182 -2.42 -3.21 4.84
N ILE A 183 -3.15 -2.35 4.12
CA ILE A 183 -2.64 -1.56 3.00
C ILE A 183 -2.03 -0.27 3.54
N GLU A 184 -0.78 0.00 3.17
CA GLU A 184 -0.07 1.21 3.55
C GLU A 184 0.59 1.88 2.34
N VAL A 185 0.50 3.20 2.31
CA VAL A 185 1.30 4.04 1.41
C VAL A 185 1.94 5.14 2.22
N SER A 186 3.26 5.26 2.14
CA SER A 186 4.01 6.29 2.85
C SER A 186 5.08 6.92 1.96
N ALA A 187 5.38 8.21 2.18
CA ALA A 187 6.45 8.86 1.45
C ALA A 187 7.81 8.29 1.85
N VAL A 188 8.62 7.94 0.85
CA VAL A 188 10.02 7.56 1.07
C VAL A 188 10.82 8.85 1.31
N PRO A 189 11.49 9.00 2.46
CA PRO A 189 12.32 10.18 2.72
C PRO A 189 13.42 10.29 1.65
N GLU A 190 13.51 11.42 0.98
CA GLU A 190 14.64 11.65 0.07
C GLU A 190 15.95 11.68 0.87
N PRO A 191 17.02 11.02 0.36
CA PRO A 191 18.35 11.20 0.93
C PRO A 191 18.64 12.70 0.90
N ALA A 192 18.87 13.31 2.07
CA ALA A 192 18.93 14.75 2.24
C ALA A 192 20.07 15.38 1.38
N PRO A 193 19.86 15.70 0.08
CA PRO A 193 20.88 16.35 -0.75
C PRO A 193 21.25 17.72 -0.18
N PHE A 194 20.31 18.34 0.53
CA PHE A 194 20.55 19.61 1.24
C PHE A 194 21.44 19.47 2.46
N ALA A 195 21.38 18.36 3.21
CA ALA A 195 22.33 18.10 4.32
C ALA A 195 23.75 17.85 3.78
N LEU A 196 23.87 17.13 2.65
CA LEU A 196 25.17 16.92 2.00
C LEU A 196 25.74 18.21 1.40
N MET A 197 24.89 19.03 0.79
CA MET A 197 25.27 20.33 0.24
C MET A 197 25.64 21.30 1.39
N GLY A 198 24.88 21.33 2.48
CA GLY A 198 25.20 22.10 3.67
C GLY A 198 26.53 21.68 4.32
N ALA A 199 26.76 20.38 4.46
CA ALA A 199 28.04 19.86 4.95
C ALA A 199 29.20 20.20 4.02
N GLY A 200 29.00 20.12 2.70
CA GLY A 200 29.98 20.53 1.70
C GLY A 200 30.35 22.03 1.78
N LEU A 201 29.35 22.89 1.94
CA LEU A 201 29.56 24.34 2.09
C LEU A 201 30.30 24.69 3.40
N VAL A 202 29.99 24.01 4.52
CA VAL A 202 30.69 24.18 5.79
C VAL A 202 32.16 23.75 5.69
N LEU A 203 32.42 22.62 4.98
CA LEU A 203 33.79 22.17 4.73
C LEU A 203 34.56 23.15 3.86
N LEU A 204 33.96 23.67 2.80
CA LEU A 204 34.59 24.66 1.92
C LEU A 204 34.87 25.98 2.64
N ALA A 205 33.94 26.45 3.49
CA ALA A 205 34.13 27.65 4.31
C ALA A 205 35.25 27.45 5.33
N GLY A 206 35.36 26.28 5.94
CA GLY A 206 36.44 25.90 6.87
C GLY A 206 37.83 25.90 6.20
N LEU A 207 37.92 25.36 4.99
CA LEU A 207 39.15 25.33 4.19
C LEU A 207 39.56 26.75 3.73
N ALA A 208 38.59 27.58 3.33
CA ALA A 208 38.85 28.96 2.94
C ALA A 208 39.40 29.80 4.14
N ARG A 209 38.84 29.60 5.32
CA ARG A 209 39.35 30.27 6.56
C ARG A 209 40.78 29.84 6.91
N ARG A 210 41.12 28.56 6.79
CA ARG A 210 42.49 28.08 7.05
C ARG A 210 43.51 28.70 6.10
N ARG A 211 43.18 28.86 4.82
CA ARG A 211 44.08 29.48 3.83
C ARG A 211 44.31 30.97 4.07
N ASN A 212 43.33 31.71 4.57
CA ASN A 212 43.46 33.13 4.86
C ASN A 212 44.15 33.44 6.17
N GLY A 213 44.24 32.48 7.10
CA GLY A 213 44.96 32.62 8.39
C GLY A 213 46.47 32.29 8.30
N GLN A 214 46.97 31.87 7.15
CA GLN A 214 48.38 31.55 6.90
C GLN A 214 49.11 32.60 6.04
N ARG A 215 48.51 33.77 5.85
CA ARG A 215 49.12 34.92 5.19
C ARG A 215 49.36 36.10 6.15
#